data_205e1988ce4566a11c883fad4317ed9e
#
_entry.id   205e1988ce4566a11c883fad4317ed9e
#
_cell.length_a   1.000
_cell.length_b   1.000
_cell.length_c   1.000
_cell.angle_alpha   90.00
_cell.angle_beta   90.00
_cell.angle_gamma   90.00
#
_symmetry.space_group_name_H-M   'P 1'
#
loop_
_entity.id
_entity.type
_entity.pdbx_description
1 polymer ?
#
loop_
_entity_poly.entity_id
_entity_poly.type
_entity_poly.pdbx_seq_one_letter_code
_entity_poly.pdbx_strand_id
1 'polypeptide(L)'
;WLLLAPEGLSITDPDPDVRAATRRVIERLCALAGELDCRVLVHGSPHQRRTGGDAAAIERAVEMLAIAGEAARAAGVTYCLEPLAPKENDFVHTVAEAADIVRRIDNPHLRTMIDCSAASQTEAKPVGEVIREWMPSGLVRHIQLNDTNRRGPGEGELPFTPILQALIDSGYDGDIAFEPFVYEPDGGACAARSIG
;
A
#
# COMPACT_ATOMS: atom_id res chain seq x y z
N TRP A 1 4.09 2.32 8.23
CA TRP A 1 2.80 1.73 8.65
C TRP A 1 2.57 1.67 10.16
N LEU A 2 3.57 1.92 10.93
CA LEU A 2 3.41 2.02 12.40
C LEU A 2 3.10 3.43 12.88
N LEU A 3 3.04 4.41 11.99
CA LEU A 3 2.90 5.83 12.36
C LEU A 3 1.58 6.17 13.07
N LEU A 4 0.49 5.46 12.73
CA LEU A 4 -0.80 5.67 13.37
C LEU A 4 -1.06 4.72 14.56
N ALA A 5 -0.43 3.53 14.58
CA ALA A 5 -0.70 2.50 15.58
C ALA A 5 -0.31 2.89 17.01
N PRO A 6 0.85 3.52 17.26
CA PRO A 6 1.25 3.91 18.62
C PRO A 6 0.31 4.92 19.26
N GLU A 7 -0.39 5.69 18.45
CA GLU A 7 -1.34 6.74 18.89
C GLU A 7 -2.78 6.20 19.04
N GLY A 8 -3.03 4.91 18.79
CA GLY A 8 -4.37 4.35 18.81
C GLY A 8 -5.28 4.91 17.71
N LEU A 9 -4.71 5.42 16.61
CA LEU A 9 -5.44 6.03 15.52
C LEU A 9 -5.97 4.98 14.53
N SER A 10 -7.12 5.25 13.90
CA SER A 10 -7.72 4.35 12.92
C SER A 10 -8.64 5.10 11.96
N ILE A 11 -8.65 4.68 10.70
CA ILE A 11 -9.58 5.21 9.69
C ILE A 11 -10.99 4.62 9.79
N THR A 12 -11.16 3.53 10.53
CA THR A 12 -12.43 2.81 10.69
C THR A 12 -13.10 3.06 12.04
N ASP A 13 -12.45 3.77 12.96
CA ASP A 13 -12.89 3.92 14.34
C ASP A 13 -14.30 4.54 14.41
N PRO A 14 -15.22 4.00 15.24
CA PRO A 14 -16.54 4.59 15.44
C PRO A 14 -16.49 5.95 16.18
N ASP A 15 -15.46 6.19 17.00
CA ASP A 15 -15.27 7.45 17.70
C ASP A 15 -14.85 8.57 16.75
N PRO A 16 -15.67 9.65 16.62
CA PRO A 16 -15.34 10.78 15.74
C PRO A 16 -14.08 11.54 16.16
N ASP A 17 -13.73 11.55 17.45
CA ASP A 17 -12.52 12.22 17.94
C ASP A 17 -11.26 11.47 17.54
N VAL A 18 -11.28 10.13 17.57
CA VAL A 18 -10.21 9.28 17.04
C VAL A 18 -10.03 9.50 15.53
N ARG A 19 -11.14 9.53 14.76
CA ARG A 19 -11.07 9.79 13.32
C ARG A 19 -10.56 11.20 13.03
N ALA A 20 -10.98 12.21 13.79
CA ALA A 20 -10.47 13.57 13.64
C ALA A 20 -8.97 13.68 13.95
N ALA A 21 -8.48 12.95 14.95
CA ALA A 21 -7.05 12.85 15.24
C ALA A 21 -6.30 12.13 14.12
N THR A 22 -6.84 11.00 13.63
CA THR A 22 -6.29 10.23 12.50
C THR A 22 -6.18 11.12 11.25
N ARG A 23 -7.23 11.85 10.92
CA ARG A 23 -7.24 12.82 9.82
C ARG A 23 -6.09 13.83 9.92
N ARG A 24 -5.93 14.48 11.08
CA ARG A 24 -4.84 15.46 11.28
C ARG A 24 -3.45 14.87 11.04
N VAL A 25 -3.23 13.61 11.45
CA VAL A 25 -1.94 12.95 11.21
C VAL A 25 -1.75 12.65 9.72
N ILE A 26 -2.78 12.14 9.02
CA ILE A 26 -2.71 11.89 7.57
C ILE A 26 -2.40 13.20 6.82
N GLU A 27 -3.11 14.30 7.13
CA GLU A 27 -2.87 15.60 6.51
C GLU A 27 -1.44 16.09 6.73
N ARG A 28 -0.88 15.94 7.95
CA ARG A 28 0.50 16.29 8.25
C ARG A 28 1.52 15.41 7.55
N LEU A 29 1.26 14.11 7.44
CA LEU A 29 2.15 13.18 6.71
C LEU A 29 2.17 13.51 5.21
N CYS A 30 1.03 13.83 4.61
CA CYS A 30 0.97 14.28 3.23
C CYS A 30 1.77 15.57 3.02
N ALA A 31 1.59 16.57 3.90
CA ALA A 31 2.34 17.83 3.83
C ALA A 31 3.86 17.59 3.95
N LEU A 32 4.28 16.80 4.95
CA LEU A 32 5.69 16.43 5.13
C LEU A 32 6.27 15.69 3.93
N ALA A 33 5.51 14.77 3.33
CA ALA A 33 5.92 14.06 2.13
C ALA A 33 6.16 15.03 0.96
N GLY A 34 5.29 16.02 0.78
CA GLY A 34 5.49 17.09 -0.22
C GLY A 34 6.74 17.93 0.06
N GLU A 35 6.99 18.30 1.31
CA GLU A 35 8.19 19.05 1.71
C GLU A 35 9.50 18.26 1.48
N LEU A 36 9.43 16.94 1.54
CA LEU A 36 10.56 16.03 1.32
C LEU A 36 10.68 15.52 -0.12
N ASP A 37 9.89 16.07 -1.05
CA ASP A 37 9.82 15.63 -2.45
C ASP A 37 9.51 14.12 -2.60
N CYS A 38 8.82 13.53 -1.64
CA CYS A 38 8.33 12.15 -1.75
C CYS A 38 7.22 12.08 -2.80
N ARG A 39 7.30 11.10 -3.68
CA ARG A 39 6.26 10.90 -4.72
C ARG A 39 5.06 10.11 -4.24
N VAL A 40 5.27 9.20 -3.30
CA VAL A 40 4.27 8.23 -2.84
C VAL A 40 4.25 8.11 -1.32
N LEU A 41 3.04 8.01 -0.76
CA LEU A 41 2.76 7.57 0.60
C LEU A 41 1.95 6.28 0.55
N VAL A 42 2.32 5.28 1.36
CA VAL A 42 1.63 3.99 1.43
C VAL A 42 0.79 3.90 2.71
N HIS A 43 -0.49 3.58 2.56
CA HIS A 43 -1.38 3.18 3.66
C HIS A 43 -1.41 1.66 3.77
N GLY A 44 -0.39 1.09 4.42
CA GLY A 44 -0.20 -0.36 4.59
C GLY A 44 -0.42 -0.85 6.02
N SER A 45 -0.87 0.02 6.93
CA SER A 45 -1.00 -0.34 8.34
C SER A 45 -2.22 -1.26 8.59
N PRO A 46 -2.02 -2.51 9.04
CA PRO A 46 -3.13 -3.44 9.21
C PRO A 46 -4.05 -3.09 10.37
N HIS A 47 -3.53 -2.53 11.46
CA HIS A 47 -4.32 -2.29 12.67
C HIS A 47 -5.22 -1.06 12.59
N GLN A 48 -4.86 -0.07 11.75
CA GLN A 48 -5.59 1.19 11.63
C GLN A 48 -6.76 1.14 10.65
N ARG A 49 -7.07 -0.01 10.07
CA ARG A 49 -8.13 -0.16 9.06
C ARG A 49 -8.97 -1.44 9.21
N ARG A 50 -8.97 -2.07 10.41
CA ARG A 50 -9.82 -3.22 10.66
C ARG A 50 -11.28 -2.82 10.66
N THR A 51 -12.10 -3.61 9.99
CA THR A 51 -13.55 -3.36 9.86
C THR A 51 -14.39 -4.28 10.72
N GLY A 52 -13.88 -5.44 11.09
CA GLY A 52 -14.67 -6.49 11.77
C GLY A 52 -15.84 -6.99 10.92
N GLY A 53 -15.83 -6.73 9.60
CA GLY A 53 -16.96 -7.01 8.72
C GLY A 53 -18.12 -6.00 8.83
N ASP A 54 -17.96 -4.92 9.60
CA ASP A 54 -18.96 -3.86 9.76
C ASP A 54 -19.00 -2.94 8.52
N ALA A 55 -20.15 -2.90 7.83
CA ALA A 55 -20.37 -2.03 6.69
C ALA A 55 -20.16 -0.54 7.02
N ALA A 56 -20.53 -0.10 8.22
CA ALA A 56 -20.31 1.28 8.64
C ALA A 56 -18.81 1.59 8.83
N ALA A 57 -18.00 0.61 9.26
CA ALA A 57 -16.55 0.77 9.33
C ALA A 57 -15.93 0.90 7.92
N ILE A 58 -16.45 0.16 6.94
CA ILE A 58 -16.03 0.28 5.53
C ILE A 58 -16.34 1.67 5.00
N GLU A 59 -17.54 2.21 5.25
CA GLU A 59 -17.90 3.58 4.83
C GLU A 59 -17.00 4.63 5.49
N ARG A 60 -16.70 4.50 6.77
CA ARG A 60 -15.76 5.38 7.47
C ARG A 60 -14.35 5.32 6.85
N ALA A 61 -13.88 4.13 6.48
CA ALA A 61 -12.61 3.98 5.79
C ALA A 61 -12.61 4.69 4.43
N VAL A 62 -13.67 4.56 3.65
CA VAL A 62 -13.80 5.22 2.33
C VAL A 62 -13.80 6.75 2.50
N GLU A 63 -14.54 7.29 3.49
CA GLU A 63 -14.53 8.72 3.80
C GLU A 63 -13.12 9.21 4.18
N MET A 64 -12.41 8.48 5.03
CA MET A 64 -11.06 8.84 5.44
C MET A 64 -10.03 8.74 4.31
N LEU A 65 -10.19 7.77 3.41
CA LEU A 65 -9.36 7.65 2.20
C LEU A 65 -9.63 8.78 1.21
N ALA A 66 -10.87 9.25 1.10
CA ALA A 66 -11.19 10.45 0.31
C ALA A 66 -10.48 11.70 0.86
N ILE A 67 -10.48 11.88 2.18
CA ILE A 67 -9.73 12.95 2.86
C ILE A 67 -8.22 12.81 2.61
N ALA A 68 -7.68 11.60 2.68
CA ALA A 68 -6.28 11.33 2.40
C ALA A 68 -5.91 11.69 0.94
N GLY A 69 -6.78 11.37 -0.02
CA GLY A 69 -6.61 11.76 -1.43
C GLY A 69 -6.58 13.27 -1.62
N GLU A 70 -7.44 14.03 -0.92
CA GLU A 70 -7.42 15.49 -0.98
C GLU A 70 -6.17 16.08 -0.32
N ALA A 71 -5.72 15.55 0.80
CA ALA A 71 -4.48 15.98 1.45
C ALA A 71 -3.26 15.69 0.54
N ALA A 72 -3.23 14.52 -0.09
CA ALA A 72 -2.21 14.15 -1.06
C ALA A 72 -2.21 15.08 -2.29
N ARG A 73 -3.39 15.43 -2.81
CA ARG A 73 -3.54 16.38 -3.91
C ARG A 73 -2.96 17.76 -3.53
N ALA A 74 -3.27 18.25 -2.34
CA ALA A 74 -2.76 19.53 -1.86
C ALA A 74 -1.24 19.57 -1.71
N ALA A 75 -0.63 18.42 -1.39
CA ALA A 75 0.81 18.26 -1.22
C ALA A 75 1.56 17.84 -2.51
N GLY A 76 0.85 17.55 -3.61
CA GLY A 76 1.46 17.09 -4.86
C GLY A 76 1.99 15.66 -4.82
N VAL A 77 1.54 14.83 -3.86
CA VAL A 77 1.96 13.44 -3.68
C VAL A 77 0.85 12.46 -4.09
N THR A 78 1.18 11.19 -4.20
CA THR A 78 0.21 10.09 -4.40
C THR A 78 0.04 9.30 -3.11
N TYR A 79 -1.19 9.12 -2.67
CA TYR A 79 -1.54 8.26 -1.52
C TYR A 79 -1.99 6.90 -2.04
N CYS A 80 -1.29 5.83 -1.69
CA CYS A 80 -1.57 4.49 -2.16
C CYS A 80 -2.20 3.64 -1.06
N LEU A 81 -3.40 3.10 -1.31
CA LEU A 81 -4.00 2.06 -0.48
C LEU A 81 -3.36 0.71 -0.85
N GLU A 82 -2.75 0.07 0.13
CA GLU A 82 -2.10 -1.22 -0.04
C GLU A 82 -3.08 -2.37 0.23
N PRO A 83 -3.28 -3.31 -0.72
CA PRO A 83 -3.92 -4.60 -0.44
C PRO A 83 -3.04 -5.45 0.48
N LEU A 84 -3.63 -6.06 1.51
CA LEU A 84 -2.92 -6.88 2.51
C LEU A 84 -3.45 -8.31 2.56
N ALA A 85 -2.59 -9.24 2.93
CA ALA A 85 -3.00 -10.63 3.12
C ALA A 85 -4.06 -10.77 4.23
N PRO A 86 -5.04 -11.71 4.11
CA PRO A 86 -6.12 -11.88 5.08
C PRO A 86 -5.65 -12.16 6.50
N LYS A 87 -4.47 -12.76 6.67
CA LYS A 87 -3.85 -12.97 7.98
C LYS A 87 -3.43 -11.67 8.67
N GLU A 88 -3.26 -10.59 7.93
CA GLU A 88 -2.81 -9.29 8.44
C GLU A 88 -3.98 -8.35 8.71
N ASN A 89 -4.98 -8.35 7.83
CA ASN A 89 -6.13 -7.45 7.92
C ASN A 89 -7.39 -8.09 7.33
N ASP A 90 -8.56 -7.51 7.57
CA ASP A 90 -9.87 -7.93 7.10
C ASP A 90 -10.50 -6.96 6.08
N PHE A 91 -9.70 -6.04 5.54
CA PHE A 91 -10.16 -4.99 4.64
C PHE A 91 -9.18 -4.76 3.49
N VAL A 92 -9.63 -5.01 2.28
CA VAL A 92 -8.88 -4.87 1.01
C VAL A 92 -7.70 -5.84 0.90
N HIS A 93 -7.92 -6.91 0.16
CA HIS A 93 -6.97 -8.00 -0.02
C HIS A 93 -6.39 -8.09 -1.42
N THR A 94 -7.13 -7.59 -2.43
CA THR A 94 -6.73 -7.65 -3.84
C THR A 94 -6.61 -6.27 -4.46
N VAL A 95 -5.86 -6.18 -5.56
CA VAL A 95 -5.79 -4.95 -6.36
C VAL A 95 -7.16 -4.55 -6.88
N ALA A 96 -8.02 -5.52 -7.21
CA ALA A 96 -9.38 -5.26 -7.66
C ALA A 96 -10.21 -4.55 -6.58
N GLU A 97 -10.20 -5.05 -5.34
CA GLU A 97 -10.90 -4.42 -4.21
C GLU A 97 -10.40 -3.00 -3.94
N ALA A 98 -9.09 -2.79 -3.97
CA ALA A 98 -8.51 -1.46 -3.82
C ALA A 98 -8.91 -0.53 -4.97
N ALA A 99 -8.87 -1.03 -6.21
CA ALA A 99 -9.26 -0.28 -7.40
C ALA A 99 -10.72 0.16 -7.37
N ASP A 100 -11.61 -0.65 -6.84
CA ASP A 100 -13.03 -0.29 -6.69
C ASP A 100 -13.22 0.88 -5.70
N ILE A 101 -12.48 0.89 -4.60
CA ILE A 101 -12.48 2.02 -3.66
C ILE A 101 -11.90 3.29 -4.32
N VAL A 102 -10.75 3.15 -5.00
CA VAL A 102 -10.10 4.27 -5.71
C VAL A 102 -11.02 4.86 -6.77
N ARG A 103 -11.70 4.03 -7.57
CA ARG A 103 -12.69 4.50 -8.57
C ARG A 103 -13.89 5.15 -7.93
N ARG A 104 -14.41 4.60 -6.83
CA ARG A 104 -15.54 5.17 -6.10
C ARG A 104 -15.23 6.57 -5.58
N ILE A 105 -14.01 6.81 -5.09
CA ILE A 105 -13.58 8.12 -4.56
C ILE A 105 -13.24 9.08 -5.70
N ASP A 106 -12.78 8.60 -6.83
CA ASP A 106 -12.47 9.35 -8.06
C ASP A 106 -11.51 10.54 -7.83
N ASN A 107 -10.46 10.33 -7.02
CA ASN A 107 -9.43 11.32 -6.79
C ASN A 107 -8.11 10.88 -7.46
N PRO A 108 -7.49 11.70 -8.36
CA PRO A 108 -6.28 11.31 -9.07
C PRO A 108 -5.05 11.13 -8.16
N HIS A 109 -5.07 11.64 -6.94
CA HIS A 109 -4.02 11.49 -5.95
C HIS A 109 -4.24 10.34 -4.97
N LEU A 110 -5.38 9.62 -5.06
CA LEU A 110 -5.60 8.34 -4.38
C LEU A 110 -5.42 7.21 -5.40
N ARG A 111 -4.55 6.28 -5.10
CA ARG A 111 -4.22 5.14 -5.97
C ARG A 111 -4.07 3.87 -5.13
N THR A 112 -3.75 2.76 -5.80
CA THR A 112 -3.35 1.52 -5.15
C THR A 112 -1.93 1.13 -5.54
N MET A 113 -1.47 0.02 -5.00
CA MET A 113 -0.15 -0.53 -5.22
C MET A 113 -0.16 -2.05 -5.23
N ILE A 114 0.98 -2.65 -5.51
CA ILE A 114 1.18 -4.10 -5.41
C ILE A 114 2.36 -4.35 -4.46
N ASP A 115 2.10 -4.99 -3.33
CA ASP A 115 3.09 -5.70 -2.54
C ASP A 115 3.19 -7.14 -3.05
N CYS A 116 4.37 -7.57 -3.47
CA CYS A 116 4.54 -8.87 -4.13
C CYS A 116 4.24 -10.05 -3.21
N SER A 117 4.60 -9.95 -1.92
CA SER A 117 4.30 -10.99 -0.94
C SER A 117 2.80 -11.09 -0.66
N ALA A 118 2.12 -9.96 -0.45
CA ALA A 118 0.68 -9.93 -0.21
C ALA A 118 -0.07 -10.44 -1.45
N ALA A 119 0.22 -9.91 -2.63
CA ALA A 119 -0.43 -10.28 -3.88
C ALA A 119 -0.27 -11.78 -4.19
N SER A 120 0.90 -12.36 -3.94
CA SER A 120 1.12 -13.81 -4.16
C SER A 120 0.26 -14.71 -3.27
N GLN A 121 -0.28 -14.18 -2.17
CA GLN A 121 -1.10 -14.92 -1.21
C GLN A 121 -2.61 -14.69 -1.41
N THR A 122 -2.99 -13.66 -2.17
CA THR A 122 -4.39 -13.20 -2.28
C THR A 122 -4.93 -13.20 -3.69
N GLU A 123 -4.08 -12.96 -4.68
CA GLU A 123 -4.50 -12.90 -6.06
C GLU A 123 -4.66 -14.28 -6.67
N ALA A 124 -5.65 -14.45 -7.54
CA ALA A 124 -5.88 -15.72 -8.22
C ALA A 124 -4.86 -16.02 -9.32
N LYS A 125 -4.09 -15.01 -9.73
CA LYS A 125 -3.08 -15.07 -10.79
C LYS A 125 -1.68 -14.83 -10.22
N PRO A 126 -0.63 -15.35 -10.88
CA PRO A 126 0.74 -14.98 -10.55
C PRO A 126 0.95 -13.46 -10.57
N VAL A 127 1.80 -12.94 -9.66
CA VAL A 127 2.02 -11.49 -9.48
C VAL A 127 2.38 -10.78 -10.79
N GLY A 128 3.21 -11.39 -11.65
CA GLY A 128 3.55 -10.80 -12.96
C GLY A 128 2.34 -10.64 -13.89
N GLU A 129 1.34 -11.52 -13.80
CA GLU A 129 0.09 -11.38 -14.56
C GLU A 129 -0.81 -10.30 -13.97
N VAL A 130 -0.87 -10.19 -12.65
CA VAL A 130 -1.58 -9.10 -11.96
C VAL A 130 -1.00 -7.74 -12.36
N ILE A 131 0.33 -7.61 -12.44
CA ILE A 131 1.00 -6.40 -12.91
C ILE A 131 0.56 -6.07 -14.34
N ARG A 132 0.63 -7.02 -15.28
CA ARG A 132 0.22 -6.78 -16.68
C ARG A 132 -1.25 -6.40 -16.80
N GLU A 133 -2.11 -6.94 -15.97
CA GLU A 133 -3.55 -6.63 -15.96
C GLU A 133 -3.83 -5.22 -15.45
N TRP A 134 -3.19 -4.81 -14.35
CA TRP A 134 -3.56 -3.58 -13.65
C TRP A 134 -2.74 -2.35 -14.02
N MET A 135 -1.49 -2.49 -14.48
CA MET A 135 -0.67 -1.34 -14.88
C MET A 135 -1.33 -0.45 -15.95
N PRO A 136 -1.97 -0.99 -17.00
CA PRO A 136 -2.60 -0.15 -18.02
C PRO A 136 -3.76 0.70 -17.49
N SER A 137 -4.34 0.34 -16.34
CA SER A 137 -5.41 1.12 -15.72
C SER A 137 -4.96 2.48 -15.16
N GLY A 138 -3.65 2.65 -14.90
CA GLY A 138 -3.08 3.81 -14.21
C GLY A 138 -3.44 3.92 -12.73
N LEU A 139 -4.11 2.90 -12.15
CA LEU A 139 -4.50 2.88 -10.75
C LEU A 139 -3.38 2.38 -9.82
N VAL A 140 -2.49 1.52 -10.32
CA VAL A 140 -1.31 1.05 -9.58
C VAL A 140 -0.17 2.04 -9.76
N ARG A 141 0.35 2.60 -8.66
CA ARG A 141 1.37 3.65 -8.70
C ARG A 141 2.59 3.37 -7.84
N HIS A 142 2.63 2.24 -7.17
CA HIS A 142 3.78 1.81 -6.38
C HIS A 142 3.90 0.30 -6.37
N ILE A 143 5.13 -0.18 -6.27
CA ILE A 143 5.48 -1.61 -6.20
C ILE A 143 6.39 -1.82 -5.00
N GLN A 144 6.07 -2.82 -4.18
CA GLN A 144 6.96 -3.33 -3.15
C GLN A 144 7.43 -4.74 -3.50
N LEU A 145 8.74 -4.93 -3.47
CA LEU A 145 9.38 -6.22 -3.67
C LEU A 145 9.80 -6.80 -2.31
N ASN A 146 9.20 -7.90 -1.98
CA ASN A 146 9.48 -8.71 -0.80
C ASN A 146 9.04 -10.15 -1.08
N ASP A 147 9.60 -11.09 -0.34
CA ASP A 147 9.26 -12.50 -0.51
C ASP A 147 8.29 -12.97 0.59
N THR A 148 7.61 -14.10 0.38
CA THR A 148 6.60 -14.65 1.31
C THR A 148 7.17 -15.06 2.67
N ASN A 149 8.47 -15.28 2.74
CA ASN A 149 9.21 -15.55 3.98
C ASN A 149 9.60 -14.27 4.75
N ARG A 150 9.09 -13.10 4.31
CA ARG A 150 9.34 -11.77 4.87
C ARG A 150 10.78 -11.27 4.73
N ARG A 151 11.54 -11.83 3.79
CA ARG A 151 12.88 -11.41 3.39
C ARG A 151 12.84 -10.58 2.12
N GLY A 152 13.99 -10.14 1.66
CA GLY A 152 14.13 -9.42 0.39
C GLY A 152 13.81 -10.31 -0.82
N PRO A 153 13.62 -9.68 -2.00
CA PRO A 153 13.34 -10.42 -3.23
C PRO A 153 14.46 -11.40 -3.55
N GLY A 154 14.07 -12.63 -3.94
CA GLY A 154 15.02 -13.69 -4.26
C GLY A 154 15.55 -14.47 -3.05
N GLU A 155 15.20 -14.13 -1.83
CA GLU A 155 15.55 -14.87 -0.61
C GLU A 155 14.49 -15.93 -0.21
N GLY A 156 13.42 -16.11 -0.99
CA GLY A 156 12.35 -17.08 -0.79
C GLY A 156 11.97 -17.78 -2.10
N GLU A 157 10.66 -18.00 -2.28
CA GLU A 157 10.14 -18.84 -3.38
C GLU A 157 9.45 -18.05 -4.50
N LEU A 158 9.27 -16.74 -4.34
CA LEU A 158 8.63 -15.93 -5.38
C LEU A 158 9.52 -15.83 -6.63
N PRO A 159 8.94 -16.09 -7.82
CA PRO A 159 9.70 -15.99 -9.06
C PRO A 159 9.78 -14.51 -9.50
N PHE A 160 10.84 -13.79 -9.12
CA PHE A 160 10.98 -12.37 -9.43
C PHE A 160 11.25 -12.06 -10.91
N THR A 161 11.87 -12.96 -11.67
CA THR A 161 12.10 -12.75 -13.12
C THR A 161 10.81 -12.40 -13.87
N PRO A 162 9.70 -13.15 -13.80
CA PRO A 162 8.47 -12.76 -14.47
C PRO A 162 7.81 -11.51 -13.89
N ILE A 163 8.04 -11.18 -12.61
CA ILE A 163 7.56 -9.96 -11.97
C ILE A 163 8.28 -8.75 -12.57
N LEU A 164 9.61 -8.76 -12.58
CA LEU A 164 10.43 -7.70 -13.15
C LEU A 164 10.17 -7.53 -14.67
N GLN A 165 10.05 -8.66 -15.39
CA GLN A 165 9.70 -8.60 -16.81
C GLN A 165 8.33 -7.95 -17.04
N ALA A 166 7.34 -8.22 -16.19
CA ALA A 166 6.03 -7.60 -16.30
C ALA A 166 6.08 -6.08 -16.05
N LEU A 167 6.91 -5.60 -15.14
CA LEU A 167 7.13 -4.17 -14.92
C LEU A 167 7.78 -3.51 -16.15
N ILE A 168 8.79 -4.14 -16.73
CA ILE A 168 9.45 -3.66 -17.97
C ILE A 168 8.46 -3.63 -19.12
N ASP A 169 7.74 -4.71 -19.37
CA ASP A 169 6.75 -4.83 -20.46
C ASP A 169 5.62 -3.81 -20.33
N SER A 170 5.27 -3.44 -19.09
CA SER A 170 4.22 -2.45 -18.78
C SER A 170 4.73 -1.00 -18.85
N GLY A 171 6.01 -0.78 -19.08
CA GLY A 171 6.62 0.55 -19.10
C GLY A 171 6.57 1.24 -17.73
N TYR A 172 6.63 0.49 -16.63
CA TYR A 172 6.60 1.07 -15.29
C TYR A 172 7.84 1.94 -15.04
N ASP A 173 7.63 3.21 -14.76
CA ASP A 173 8.65 4.23 -14.51
C ASP A 173 8.63 4.77 -13.06
N GLY A 174 7.83 4.17 -12.19
CA GLY A 174 7.71 4.55 -10.79
C GLY A 174 8.83 3.98 -9.92
N ASP A 175 8.82 4.38 -8.66
CA ASP A 175 9.73 3.85 -7.65
C ASP A 175 9.35 2.41 -7.27
N ILE A 176 10.37 1.58 -7.07
CA ILE A 176 10.25 0.25 -6.50
C ILE A 176 10.88 0.28 -5.12
N ALA A 177 10.12 -0.12 -4.10
CA ALA A 177 10.62 -0.25 -2.74
C ALA A 177 10.92 -1.71 -2.40
N PHE A 178 11.97 -1.93 -1.63
CA PHE A 178 12.22 -3.23 -0.97
C PHE A 178 11.68 -3.13 0.46
N GLU A 179 10.77 -4.07 0.83
CA GLU A 179 10.15 -4.07 2.14
C GLU A 179 10.32 -5.41 2.88
N PRO A 180 11.56 -5.85 3.15
CA PRO A 180 11.77 -7.00 4.00
C PRO A 180 11.46 -6.66 5.46
N PHE A 181 11.07 -7.68 6.24
CA PHE A 181 10.82 -7.57 7.68
C PHE A 181 11.80 -8.40 8.51
N VAL A 182 12.62 -9.22 7.85
CA VAL A 182 13.69 -10.00 8.47
C VAL A 182 15.03 -9.39 8.09
N TYR A 183 15.72 -8.81 9.07
CA TYR A 183 16.97 -8.06 8.90
C TYR A 183 18.16 -8.86 9.43
N GLU A 184 18.58 -9.90 8.72
CA GLU A 184 19.70 -10.75 9.11
C GLU A 184 20.87 -10.61 8.13
N PRO A 185 22.11 -10.39 8.61
CA PRO A 185 22.50 -10.11 10.00
C PRO A 185 22.10 -8.71 10.48
N ASP A 186 21.82 -7.78 9.57
CA ASP A 186 21.41 -6.40 9.85
C ASP A 186 20.68 -5.78 8.64
N GLY A 187 20.14 -4.56 8.83
CA GLY A 187 19.37 -3.88 7.77
C GLY A 187 20.22 -3.51 6.54
N GLY A 188 21.48 -3.16 6.71
CA GLY A 188 22.39 -2.83 5.61
C GLY A 188 22.69 -4.04 4.72
N ALA A 189 23.00 -5.18 5.34
CA ALA A 189 23.21 -6.44 4.62
C ALA A 189 21.92 -6.92 3.93
N CYS A 190 20.76 -6.75 4.57
CA CYS A 190 19.47 -7.07 3.97
C CYS A 190 19.20 -6.20 2.74
N ALA A 191 19.41 -4.88 2.83
CA ALA A 191 19.26 -3.97 1.70
C ALA A 191 20.19 -4.32 0.53
N ALA A 192 21.46 -4.61 0.82
CA ALA A 192 22.43 -5.02 -0.20
C ALA A 192 21.99 -6.28 -0.95
N ARG A 193 21.51 -7.32 -0.24
CA ARG A 193 21.00 -8.55 -0.88
C ARG A 193 19.72 -8.32 -1.68
N SER A 194 18.88 -7.38 -1.27
CA SER A 194 17.62 -7.07 -1.99
C SER A 194 17.86 -6.38 -3.34
N ILE A 195 19.01 -5.73 -3.50
CA ILE A 195 19.40 -5.04 -4.74
C ILE A 195 20.16 -5.99 -5.69
N GLY A 196 20.83 -7.00 -5.19
CA GLY A 196 21.61 -7.98 -5.94
C GLY A 196 23.07 -7.86 -5.62
#